data_a0a3ae111a4da5dca928714c7717b842
#
_entry.id   a0a3ae111a4da5dca928714c7717b842
#
_cell.length_a   1.000
_cell.length_b   1.000
_cell.length_c   1.000
_cell.angle_alpha   90.00
_cell.angle_beta   90.00
_cell.angle_gamma   90.00
#
_symmetry.space_group_name_H-M   'P 1'
#
loop_
_entity.id
_entity.type
_entity.pdbx_description
1 polymer ?
#
loop_
_entity_poly.entity_id
_entity_poly.type
_entity_poly.pdbx_seq_one_letter_code
_entity_poly.pdbx_strand_id
1 'polypeptide(L)'
;MYKNIFDTHAHYDDSRFDEDRDELLSSLYSKGVTNIINCGCDYKSSLTTLALAEKYDFIYAALGVHAHEAEEASEEDLDNIKALYSHKKVVAVGEIGLDYHYDFSPRERQIEVFEKQIILANELGLPIIVHDRESHEDTMNLLKKHRPKGVVHCFSGSVEMAKEVVKLGMYIGLGGAVTFKNARKPIEVAEYLPMEYLLLETDAPYMTPVPFRGQRSDSARIAYTAEKIAEVKGMDTQELIDKCNENAKRLFGI
;
A
#
# COMPACT_ATOMS: atom_id res chain seq x y z
N MET A 1 20.69 -13.24 2.52
CA MET A 1 20.03 -11.94 2.73
C MET A 1 19.59 -11.43 1.38
N TYR A 2 18.31 -11.16 1.21
CA TYR A 2 17.75 -10.62 -0.03
C TYR A 2 18.11 -9.15 -0.22
N LYS A 3 18.02 -8.68 -1.47
CA LYS A 3 18.30 -7.30 -1.88
C LYS A 3 17.12 -6.74 -2.68
N ASN A 4 17.16 -5.45 -2.97
CA ASN A 4 16.18 -4.78 -3.81
C ASN A 4 14.74 -4.86 -3.28
N ILE A 5 14.56 -5.00 -1.96
CA ILE A 5 13.23 -5.02 -1.34
C ILE A 5 12.63 -3.62 -1.49
N PHE A 6 11.44 -3.56 -2.11
CA PHE A 6 10.62 -2.36 -2.18
C PHE A 6 9.34 -2.62 -1.38
N ASP A 7 9.15 -1.89 -0.29
CA ASP A 7 7.92 -1.89 0.50
C ASP A 7 6.95 -0.86 -0.07
N THR A 8 5.90 -1.32 -0.72
CA THR A 8 4.96 -0.42 -1.41
C THR A 8 3.88 0.15 -0.50
N HIS A 9 3.84 -0.24 0.78
CA HIS A 9 2.88 0.28 1.75
C HIS A 9 3.36 0.11 3.19
N ALA A 10 3.62 1.21 3.88
CA ALA A 10 3.98 1.25 5.30
C ALA A 10 3.56 2.57 5.94
N HIS A 11 3.47 2.59 7.29
CA HIS A 11 3.12 3.73 8.12
C HIS A 11 4.20 3.98 9.18
N TYR A 12 5.38 4.40 8.76
CA TYR A 12 6.47 4.73 9.69
C TYR A 12 6.25 6.04 10.46
N ASP A 13 5.22 6.81 10.12
CA ASP A 13 4.70 7.94 10.90
C ASP A 13 3.91 7.51 12.15
N ASP A 14 3.47 6.25 12.24
CA ASP A 14 2.75 5.70 13.40
C ASP A 14 3.56 5.81 14.70
N SER A 15 2.88 6.18 15.80
CA SER A 15 3.48 6.39 17.12
C SER A 15 4.20 5.17 17.70
N ARG A 16 3.88 3.97 17.25
CA ARG A 16 4.60 2.74 17.63
C ARG A 16 6.07 2.75 17.20
N PHE A 17 6.47 3.66 16.31
CA PHE A 17 7.87 3.84 15.91
C PHE A 17 8.58 5.00 16.62
N ASP A 18 7.89 5.81 17.42
CA ASP A 18 8.44 7.05 17.99
C ASP A 18 9.75 6.86 18.74
N GLU A 19 9.89 5.75 19.47
CA GLU A 19 11.07 5.47 20.29
C GLU A 19 12.33 5.14 19.49
N ASP A 20 12.20 4.50 18.30
CA ASP A 20 13.33 3.93 17.54
C ASP A 20 13.25 4.15 16.03
N ARG A 21 12.33 5.00 15.56
CA ARG A 21 12.07 5.23 14.13
C ARG A 21 13.35 5.49 13.32
N ASP A 22 14.17 6.40 13.79
CA ASP A 22 15.39 6.81 13.06
C ASP A 22 16.44 5.69 13.03
N GLU A 23 16.62 4.96 14.13
CA GLU A 23 17.52 3.82 14.21
C GLU A 23 17.04 2.70 13.29
N LEU A 24 15.76 2.37 13.38
CA LEU A 24 15.15 1.34 12.55
C LEU A 24 15.30 1.67 11.06
N LEU A 25 14.83 2.85 10.61
CA LEU A 25 14.88 3.25 9.20
C LEU A 25 16.32 3.26 8.67
N SER A 26 17.27 3.78 9.44
CA SER A 26 18.69 3.77 9.05
C SER A 26 19.25 2.35 8.89
N SER A 27 18.72 1.37 9.60
CA SER A 27 19.15 -0.03 9.53
C SER A 27 18.60 -0.79 8.32
N LEU A 28 17.48 -0.34 7.73
CA LEU A 28 16.74 -1.10 6.72
C LEU A 28 17.53 -1.29 5.41
N TYR A 29 18.32 -0.29 5.01
CA TYR A 29 19.15 -0.41 3.81
C TYR A 29 20.13 -1.59 3.92
N SER A 30 20.76 -1.77 5.08
CA SER A 30 21.67 -2.89 5.33
C SER A 30 20.95 -4.25 5.34
N LYS A 31 19.63 -4.25 5.50
CA LYS A 31 18.76 -5.43 5.46
C LYS A 31 18.18 -5.70 4.06
N GLY A 32 18.59 -4.92 3.06
CA GLY A 32 18.21 -5.11 1.66
C GLY A 32 16.98 -4.32 1.21
N VAL A 33 16.42 -3.46 2.07
CA VAL A 33 15.31 -2.56 1.71
C VAL A 33 15.87 -1.35 0.97
N THR A 34 15.43 -1.16 -0.27
CA THR A 34 15.92 -0.07 -1.14
C THR A 34 14.93 1.06 -1.33
N ASN A 35 13.63 0.80 -1.17
CA ASN A 35 12.58 1.79 -1.32
C ASN A 35 11.41 1.48 -0.38
N ILE A 36 10.74 2.53 0.08
CA ILE A 36 9.52 2.46 0.89
C ILE A 36 8.55 3.53 0.39
N ILE A 37 7.28 3.18 0.24
CA ILE A 37 6.18 4.15 0.18
C ILE A 37 5.59 4.25 1.59
N ASN A 38 5.74 5.41 2.23
CA ASN A 38 5.01 5.71 3.46
C ASN A 38 3.67 6.35 3.10
N CYS A 39 2.60 5.90 3.75
CA CYS A 39 1.24 6.32 3.43
C CYS A 39 0.67 7.19 4.55
N GLY A 40 0.21 8.40 4.21
CA GLY A 40 -0.58 9.24 5.09
C GLY A 40 -2.06 8.87 5.03
N CYS A 41 -2.80 9.10 6.13
CA CYS A 41 -4.22 8.77 6.26
C CYS A 41 -5.12 9.99 6.44
N ASP A 42 -4.54 11.16 6.72
CA ASP A 42 -5.17 12.47 6.88
C ASP A 42 -4.17 13.59 6.55
N TYR A 43 -4.57 14.84 6.68
CA TYR A 43 -3.67 15.97 6.41
C TYR A 43 -2.47 15.99 7.36
N LYS A 44 -2.66 15.70 8.64
CA LYS A 44 -1.60 15.72 9.65
C LYS A 44 -0.55 14.63 9.40
N SER A 45 -1.00 13.40 9.19
CA SER A 45 -0.12 12.27 8.87
C SER A 45 0.53 12.43 7.50
N SER A 46 -0.14 13.08 6.53
CA SER A 46 0.45 13.44 5.24
C SER A 46 1.65 14.38 5.39
N LEU A 47 1.59 15.36 6.29
CA LEU A 47 2.75 16.23 6.58
C LEU A 47 3.91 15.44 7.20
N THR A 48 3.62 14.55 8.15
CA THR A 48 4.64 13.70 8.79
C THR A 48 5.25 12.73 7.78
N THR A 49 4.44 12.12 6.95
CA THR A 49 4.85 11.23 5.84
C THR A 49 5.77 11.96 4.87
N LEU A 50 5.43 13.17 4.47
CA LEU A 50 6.27 13.97 3.58
C LEU A 50 7.61 14.33 4.24
N ALA A 51 7.61 14.70 5.51
CA ALA A 51 8.84 14.99 6.27
C ALA A 51 9.77 13.76 6.35
N LEU A 52 9.22 12.55 6.52
CA LEU A 52 10.01 11.30 6.44
C LEU A 52 10.61 11.10 5.04
N ALA A 53 9.82 11.33 3.99
CA ALA A 53 10.29 11.19 2.62
C ALA A 53 11.37 12.23 2.26
N GLU A 54 11.32 13.42 2.82
CA GLU A 54 12.39 14.44 2.67
C GLU A 54 13.67 14.06 3.43
N LYS A 55 13.52 13.43 4.60
CA LYS A 55 14.65 13.04 5.47
C LYS A 55 15.43 11.84 4.93
N TYR A 56 14.75 10.88 4.28
CA TYR A 56 15.34 9.64 3.82
C TYR A 56 15.22 9.48 2.31
N ASP A 57 16.35 9.35 1.60
CA ASP A 57 16.37 9.27 0.13
C ASP A 57 15.57 8.10 -0.43
N PHE A 58 15.49 6.98 0.29
CA PHE A 58 14.79 5.77 -0.13
C PHE A 58 13.31 5.73 0.27
N ILE A 59 12.80 6.75 0.97
CA ILE A 59 11.37 6.88 1.32
C ILE A 59 10.69 7.85 0.35
N TYR A 60 9.51 7.45 -0.10
CA TYR A 60 8.58 8.23 -0.89
C TYR A 60 7.25 8.33 -0.15
N ALA A 61 6.43 9.29 -0.52
CA ALA A 61 5.16 9.58 0.13
C ALA A 61 3.98 9.24 -0.78
N ALA A 62 2.97 8.58 -0.21
CA ALA A 62 1.61 8.58 -0.72
C ALA A 62 0.75 9.38 0.27
N LEU A 63 -0.03 10.32 -0.24
CA LEU A 63 -0.82 11.23 0.59
C LEU A 63 -2.30 11.08 0.26
N GLY A 64 -3.16 11.12 1.28
CA GLY A 64 -4.60 10.99 1.08
C GLY A 64 -5.38 11.02 2.38
N VAL A 65 -6.69 10.85 2.25
CA VAL A 65 -7.63 10.69 3.36
C VAL A 65 -8.16 9.27 3.34
N HIS A 66 -7.81 8.51 4.38
CA HIS A 66 -8.25 7.13 4.57
C HIS A 66 -9.75 7.06 4.91
N ALA A 67 -10.35 5.91 4.66
CA ALA A 67 -11.77 5.64 4.96
C ALA A 67 -12.17 5.97 6.41
N HIS A 68 -11.28 5.71 7.37
CA HIS A 68 -11.53 5.96 8.79
C HIS A 68 -11.68 7.45 9.11
N GLU A 69 -10.97 8.31 8.39
CA GLU A 69 -10.88 9.75 8.61
C GLU A 69 -11.86 10.55 7.71
N ALA A 70 -12.64 9.84 6.88
CA ALA A 70 -13.50 10.48 5.87
C ALA A 70 -14.56 11.42 6.46
N GLU A 71 -15.12 11.10 7.63
CA GLU A 71 -16.14 11.95 8.28
C GLU A 71 -15.56 13.29 8.74
N GLU A 72 -14.34 13.26 9.30
CA GLU A 72 -13.68 14.43 9.87
C GLU A 72 -12.97 15.29 8.81
N ALA A 73 -12.69 14.71 7.64
CA ALA A 73 -12.00 15.41 6.56
C ALA A 73 -12.83 16.56 5.99
N SER A 74 -12.31 17.78 6.12
CA SER A 74 -12.89 18.98 5.51
C SER A 74 -12.44 19.15 4.06
N GLU A 75 -13.13 20.01 3.30
CA GLU A 75 -12.66 20.42 1.96
C GLU A 75 -11.32 21.15 2.04
N GLU A 76 -11.07 21.90 3.12
CA GLU A 76 -9.79 22.57 3.37
C GLU A 76 -8.65 21.54 3.54
N ASP A 77 -8.88 20.43 4.24
CA ASP A 77 -7.88 19.36 4.39
C ASP A 77 -7.55 18.73 3.03
N LEU A 78 -8.56 18.45 2.21
CA LEU A 78 -8.38 17.93 0.86
C LEU A 78 -7.61 18.90 -0.04
N ASP A 79 -7.90 20.19 0.03
CA ASP A 79 -7.17 21.23 -0.71
C ASP A 79 -5.73 21.38 -0.23
N ASN A 80 -5.50 21.30 1.09
CA ASN A 80 -4.17 21.35 1.69
C ASN A 80 -3.32 20.12 1.27
N ILE A 81 -3.90 18.91 1.28
CA ILE A 81 -3.22 17.71 0.76
C ILE A 81 -2.93 17.87 -0.73
N LYS A 82 -3.90 18.39 -1.50
CA LYS A 82 -3.74 18.64 -2.94
C LYS A 82 -2.54 19.52 -3.26
N ALA A 83 -2.27 20.53 -2.45
CA ALA A 83 -1.12 21.41 -2.62
C ALA A 83 0.24 20.69 -2.50
N LEU A 84 0.28 19.56 -1.75
CA LEU A 84 1.50 18.78 -1.52
C LEU A 84 1.88 17.88 -2.70
N TYR A 85 0.96 17.55 -3.61
CA TYR A 85 1.24 16.63 -4.72
C TYR A 85 2.25 17.16 -5.74
N SER A 86 2.58 18.45 -5.71
CA SER A 86 3.66 19.03 -6.54
C SER A 86 5.06 18.66 -6.04
N HIS A 87 5.18 18.09 -4.82
CA HIS A 87 6.47 17.75 -4.26
C HIS A 87 7.03 16.46 -4.89
N LYS A 88 8.30 16.49 -5.30
CA LYS A 88 8.97 15.38 -6.03
C LYS A 88 8.98 14.02 -5.32
N LYS A 89 8.83 14.01 -4.00
CA LYS A 89 8.79 12.80 -3.18
C LYS A 89 7.38 12.21 -3.06
N VAL A 90 6.35 12.92 -3.49
CA VAL A 90 4.98 12.44 -3.50
C VAL A 90 4.73 11.70 -4.82
N VAL A 91 4.47 10.39 -4.72
CA VAL A 91 4.41 9.49 -5.87
C VAL A 91 3.06 8.82 -6.07
N ALA A 92 2.12 9.00 -5.14
CA ALA A 92 0.78 8.42 -5.22
C ALA A 92 -0.23 9.24 -4.41
N VAL A 93 -1.51 9.09 -4.75
CA VAL A 93 -2.65 9.47 -3.92
C VAL A 93 -3.03 8.24 -3.08
N GLY A 94 -2.86 8.32 -1.78
CA GLY A 94 -3.09 7.20 -0.87
C GLY A 94 -2.54 7.44 0.55
N GLU A 95 -3.04 6.74 1.51
CA GLU A 95 -3.99 5.64 1.43
C GLU A 95 -5.43 6.17 1.33
N ILE A 96 -6.20 5.67 0.37
CA ILE A 96 -7.59 6.04 0.13
C ILE A 96 -8.43 4.79 -0.08
N GLY A 97 -9.74 4.83 0.18
CA GLY A 97 -10.57 3.65 -0.06
C GLY A 97 -11.77 3.55 0.86
N LEU A 98 -12.22 2.30 1.09
CA LEU A 98 -13.42 1.99 1.86
C LEU A 98 -13.13 0.91 2.91
N ASP A 99 -13.67 1.09 4.13
CA ASP A 99 -13.60 0.12 5.23
C ASP A 99 -15.00 -0.06 5.86
N TYR A 100 -15.65 -1.17 5.52
CA TYR A 100 -16.97 -1.51 6.07
C TYR A 100 -16.87 -2.49 7.26
N HIS A 101 -15.65 -2.86 7.65
CA HIS A 101 -15.42 -3.68 8.81
C HIS A 101 -15.44 -2.86 10.10
N TYR A 102 -14.71 -1.74 10.11
CA TYR A 102 -14.68 -0.83 11.27
C TYR A 102 -15.80 0.20 11.20
N ASP A 103 -16.19 0.66 10.02
CA ASP A 103 -17.28 1.63 9.79
C ASP A 103 -17.12 2.90 10.64
N PHE A 104 -15.87 3.40 10.84
CA PHE A 104 -15.61 4.58 11.68
C PHE A 104 -16.19 5.86 11.10
N SER A 105 -16.30 5.96 9.78
CA SER A 105 -17.00 7.03 9.07
C SER A 105 -18.22 6.48 8.34
N PRO A 106 -19.31 7.26 8.15
CA PRO A 106 -20.48 6.85 7.37
C PRO A 106 -20.08 6.41 5.95
N ARG A 107 -20.64 5.30 5.45
CA ARG A 107 -20.27 4.72 4.15
C ARG A 107 -20.43 5.67 2.98
N GLU A 108 -21.52 6.43 2.98
CA GLU A 108 -21.77 7.45 1.95
C GLU A 108 -20.64 8.50 1.93
N ARG A 109 -20.12 8.88 3.10
CA ARG A 109 -19.01 9.83 3.20
C ARG A 109 -17.69 9.19 2.76
N GLN A 110 -17.44 7.93 3.13
CA GLN A 110 -16.28 7.20 2.64
C GLN A 110 -16.28 7.15 1.10
N ILE A 111 -17.42 6.80 0.48
CA ILE A 111 -17.58 6.73 -0.98
C ILE A 111 -17.31 8.09 -1.61
N GLU A 112 -17.91 9.17 -1.08
CA GLU A 112 -17.73 10.54 -1.60
C GLU A 112 -16.26 10.96 -1.58
N VAL A 113 -15.58 10.79 -0.43
CA VAL A 113 -14.18 11.19 -0.25
C VAL A 113 -13.25 10.33 -1.10
N PHE A 114 -13.51 9.02 -1.19
CA PHE A 114 -12.75 8.13 -2.06
C PHE A 114 -12.90 8.51 -3.53
N GLU A 115 -14.11 8.76 -4.00
CA GLU A 115 -14.36 9.13 -5.40
C GLU A 115 -13.68 10.46 -5.77
N LYS A 116 -13.75 11.49 -4.89
CA LYS A 116 -13.05 12.77 -5.08
C LYS A 116 -11.55 12.58 -5.27
N GLN A 117 -10.93 11.71 -4.46
CA GLN A 117 -9.51 11.45 -4.51
C GLN A 117 -9.10 10.63 -5.74
N ILE A 118 -9.93 9.69 -6.21
CA ILE A 118 -9.70 8.99 -7.50
C ILE A 118 -9.70 9.99 -8.66
N ILE A 119 -10.67 10.90 -8.69
CA ILE A 119 -10.77 11.92 -9.73
C ILE A 119 -9.52 12.80 -9.71
N LEU A 120 -9.11 13.26 -8.53
CA LEU A 120 -7.91 14.08 -8.36
C LEU A 120 -6.65 13.32 -8.82
N ALA A 121 -6.49 12.05 -8.48
CA ALA A 121 -5.35 11.24 -8.90
C ALA A 121 -5.28 11.13 -10.43
N ASN A 122 -6.43 10.93 -11.09
CA ASN A 122 -6.50 10.90 -12.56
C ASN A 122 -6.12 12.25 -13.18
N GLU A 123 -6.57 13.38 -12.61
CA GLU A 123 -6.19 14.73 -13.06
C GLU A 123 -4.69 14.98 -12.94
N LEU A 124 -4.07 14.50 -11.85
CA LEU A 124 -2.63 14.63 -11.60
C LEU A 124 -1.77 13.60 -12.35
N GLY A 125 -2.39 12.54 -12.91
CA GLY A 125 -1.69 11.42 -13.52
C GLY A 125 -0.94 10.53 -12.53
N LEU A 126 -1.24 10.65 -11.23
CA LEU A 126 -0.65 9.86 -10.15
C LEU A 126 -1.39 8.53 -9.98
N PRO A 127 -0.69 7.46 -9.59
CA PRO A 127 -1.35 6.22 -9.18
C PRO A 127 -2.02 6.39 -7.81
N ILE A 128 -3.02 5.51 -7.53
CA ILE A 128 -3.67 5.42 -6.23
C ILE A 128 -3.22 4.19 -5.45
N ILE A 129 -3.22 4.28 -4.12
CA ILE A 129 -3.07 3.14 -3.20
C ILE A 129 -4.41 2.96 -2.49
N VAL A 130 -5.07 1.82 -2.77
CA VAL A 130 -6.47 1.58 -2.37
C VAL A 130 -6.56 0.65 -1.19
N HIS A 131 -7.21 1.12 -0.12
CA HIS A 131 -7.70 0.32 0.99
C HIS A 131 -9.07 -0.27 0.63
N ASP A 132 -9.25 -1.57 0.84
CA ASP A 132 -10.51 -2.27 0.58
C ASP A 132 -10.77 -3.34 1.63
N ARG A 133 -11.62 -3.06 2.58
CA ARG A 133 -11.95 -3.99 3.66
C ARG A 133 -13.45 -4.19 3.81
N GLU A 134 -13.92 -5.39 3.42
CA GLU A 134 -15.36 -5.77 3.40
C GLU A 134 -16.23 -4.84 2.53
N SER A 135 -15.61 -4.09 1.59
CA SER A 135 -16.22 -3.08 0.72
C SER A 135 -16.05 -3.39 -0.77
N HIS A 136 -15.68 -4.62 -1.11
CA HIS A 136 -15.25 -5.04 -2.44
C HIS A 136 -16.16 -4.59 -3.59
N GLU A 137 -17.48 -4.62 -3.41
CA GLU A 137 -18.44 -4.26 -4.47
C GLU A 137 -18.35 -2.77 -4.81
N ASP A 138 -18.46 -1.90 -3.80
CA ASP A 138 -18.42 -0.45 -4.00
C ASP A 138 -17.02 0.01 -4.45
N THR A 139 -15.96 -0.57 -3.88
CA THR A 139 -14.60 -0.33 -4.34
C THR A 139 -14.46 -0.65 -5.82
N MET A 140 -14.87 -1.85 -6.26
CA MET A 140 -14.77 -2.24 -7.66
C MET A 140 -15.66 -1.41 -8.58
N ASN A 141 -16.83 -0.96 -8.13
CA ASN A 141 -17.70 -0.06 -8.89
C ASN A 141 -17.01 1.27 -9.19
N LEU A 142 -16.35 1.88 -8.18
CA LEU A 142 -15.60 3.13 -8.35
C LEU A 142 -14.37 2.94 -9.25
N LEU A 143 -13.61 1.87 -9.05
CA LEU A 143 -12.45 1.56 -9.89
C LEU A 143 -12.83 1.33 -11.36
N LYS A 144 -13.93 0.62 -11.62
CA LYS A 144 -14.44 0.41 -12.99
C LYS A 144 -14.95 1.70 -13.63
N LYS A 145 -15.60 2.57 -12.84
CA LYS A 145 -16.14 3.85 -13.30
C LYS A 145 -15.02 4.80 -13.73
N HIS A 146 -13.98 4.95 -12.91
CA HIS A 146 -12.94 5.97 -13.10
C HIS A 146 -11.65 5.47 -13.71
N ARG A 147 -11.40 4.16 -13.71
CA ARG A 147 -10.22 3.49 -14.30
C ARG A 147 -8.88 4.14 -13.91
N PRO A 148 -8.61 4.34 -12.61
CA PRO A 148 -7.34 4.90 -12.19
C PRO A 148 -6.18 3.92 -12.45
N LYS A 149 -4.95 4.44 -12.48
CA LYS A 149 -3.75 3.63 -12.27
C LYS A 149 -3.59 3.41 -10.77
N GLY A 150 -3.06 2.27 -10.34
CA GLY A 150 -2.82 2.08 -8.91
C GLY A 150 -2.67 0.64 -8.48
N VAL A 151 -2.77 0.46 -7.17
CA VAL A 151 -2.69 -0.82 -6.49
C VAL A 151 -3.84 -0.96 -5.49
N VAL A 152 -4.43 -2.14 -5.41
CA VAL A 152 -5.25 -2.52 -4.25
C VAL A 152 -4.30 -3.17 -3.25
N HIS A 153 -4.00 -2.44 -2.16
CA HIS A 153 -3.06 -2.90 -1.14
C HIS A 153 -3.72 -3.91 -0.21
N CYS A 154 -2.91 -4.66 0.54
CA CYS A 154 -3.33 -5.69 1.50
C CYS A 154 -4.50 -6.55 1.00
N PHE A 155 -4.43 -6.95 -0.28
CA PHE A 155 -5.54 -7.51 -1.03
C PHE A 155 -6.17 -8.71 -0.32
N SER A 156 -7.45 -8.62 -0.02
CA SER A 156 -8.23 -9.62 0.72
C SER A 156 -9.36 -10.26 -0.11
N GLY A 157 -9.50 -9.84 -1.36
CA GLY A 157 -10.52 -10.32 -2.29
C GLY A 157 -10.32 -11.75 -2.78
N SER A 158 -11.22 -12.19 -3.66
CA SER A 158 -11.14 -13.50 -4.33
C SER A 158 -10.26 -13.44 -5.58
N VAL A 159 -9.95 -14.61 -6.15
CA VAL A 159 -9.28 -14.72 -7.46
C VAL A 159 -10.08 -14.03 -8.55
N GLU A 160 -11.42 -14.11 -8.52
CA GLU A 160 -12.30 -13.45 -9.47
C GLU A 160 -12.16 -11.92 -9.40
N MET A 161 -12.12 -11.35 -8.19
CA MET A 161 -11.87 -9.93 -8.00
C MET A 161 -10.46 -9.55 -8.47
N ALA A 162 -9.45 -10.38 -8.18
CA ALA A 162 -8.09 -10.17 -8.66
C ALA A 162 -8.02 -10.09 -10.19
N LYS A 163 -8.78 -10.96 -10.89
CA LYS A 163 -8.90 -10.91 -12.36
C LYS A 163 -9.46 -9.59 -12.85
N GLU A 164 -10.48 -9.05 -12.16
CA GLU A 164 -11.07 -7.77 -12.55
C GLU A 164 -10.10 -6.60 -12.29
N VAL A 165 -9.37 -6.60 -11.17
CA VAL A 165 -8.34 -5.59 -10.86
C VAL A 165 -7.25 -5.60 -11.94
N VAL A 166 -6.74 -6.79 -12.31
CA VAL A 166 -5.73 -6.94 -13.39
C VAL A 166 -6.26 -6.48 -14.75
N LYS A 167 -7.53 -6.76 -15.10
CA LYS A 167 -8.15 -6.26 -16.34
C LYS A 167 -8.24 -4.72 -16.39
N LEU A 168 -8.30 -4.05 -15.25
CA LEU A 168 -8.24 -2.59 -15.17
C LEU A 168 -6.80 -2.07 -15.35
N GLY A 169 -5.79 -2.95 -15.41
CA GLY A 169 -4.38 -2.59 -15.47
C GLY A 169 -3.81 -2.20 -14.10
N MET A 170 -4.52 -2.49 -13.01
CA MET A 170 -4.10 -2.19 -11.65
C MET A 170 -3.31 -3.35 -11.03
N TYR A 171 -2.48 -3.01 -10.06
CA TYR A 171 -1.64 -3.94 -9.31
C TYR A 171 -2.34 -4.46 -8.06
N ILE A 172 -1.81 -5.53 -7.52
CA ILE A 172 -2.25 -6.15 -6.26
C ILE A 172 -1.07 -6.23 -5.31
N GLY A 173 -1.24 -5.63 -4.13
CA GLY A 173 -0.30 -5.69 -3.02
C GLY A 173 -0.55 -6.94 -2.17
N LEU A 174 0.49 -7.74 -1.95
CA LEU A 174 0.45 -8.89 -1.05
C LEU A 174 1.48 -8.70 0.07
N GLY A 175 0.98 -8.72 1.30
CA GLY A 175 1.77 -8.55 2.52
C GLY A 175 1.82 -9.82 3.38
N GLY A 176 2.16 -9.63 4.67
CA GLY A 176 2.35 -10.71 5.64
C GLY A 176 1.18 -11.68 5.78
N ALA A 177 -0.04 -11.28 5.41
CA ALA A 177 -1.23 -12.12 5.45
C ALA A 177 -1.09 -13.44 4.70
N VAL A 178 -0.32 -13.48 3.60
CA VAL A 178 -0.10 -14.71 2.80
C VAL A 178 0.60 -15.81 3.61
N THR A 179 1.30 -15.46 4.69
CA THR A 179 2.02 -16.40 5.56
C THR A 179 1.16 -16.98 6.68
N PHE A 180 -0.08 -16.47 6.88
CA PHE A 180 -0.90 -16.86 8.03
C PHE A 180 -1.46 -18.28 7.88
N LYS A 181 -1.67 -18.95 9.02
CA LYS A 181 -2.16 -20.33 9.04
C LYS A 181 -3.46 -20.54 8.23
N ASN A 182 -4.32 -19.53 8.18
CA ASN A 182 -5.62 -19.57 7.50
C ASN A 182 -5.62 -18.76 6.19
N ALA A 183 -4.47 -18.53 5.58
CA ALA A 183 -4.27 -17.69 4.39
C ALA A 183 -4.74 -18.32 3.07
N ARG A 184 -5.90 -19.02 3.06
CA ARG A 184 -6.38 -19.70 1.85
C ARG A 184 -6.54 -18.75 0.67
N LYS A 185 -7.34 -17.69 0.83
CA LYS A 185 -7.58 -16.71 -0.26
C LYS A 185 -6.31 -16.00 -0.73
N PRO A 186 -5.47 -15.43 0.16
CA PRO A 186 -4.20 -14.81 -0.26
C PRO A 186 -3.28 -15.77 -1.03
N ILE A 187 -3.25 -17.06 -0.67
CA ILE A 187 -2.46 -18.07 -1.40
C ILE A 187 -3.05 -18.34 -2.78
N GLU A 188 -4.37 -18.55 -2.90
CA GLU A 188 -5.05 -18.74 -4.18
C GLU A 188 -4.83 -17.53 -5.13
N VAL A 189 -4.86 -16.31 -4.58
CA VAL A 189 -4.57 -15.09 -5.33
C VAL A 189 -3.09 -15.03 -5.73
N ALA A 190 -2.17 -15.33 -4.81
CA ALA A 190 -0.74 -15.37 -5.13
C ALA A 190 -0.43 -16.38 -6.23
N GLU A 191 -1.05 -17.55 -6.22
CA GLU A 191 -0.89 -18.59 -7.25
C GLU A 191 -1.34 -18.09 -8.63
N TYR A 192 -2.53 -17.47 -8.67
CA TYR A 192 -3.14 -16.97 -9.91
C TYR A 192 -2.41 -15.76 -10.49
N LEU A 193 -2.00 -14.80 -9.64
CA LEU A 193 -1.64 -13.44 -10.05
C LEU A 193 -0.45 -13.43 -11.03
N PRO A 194 -0.58 -12.83 -12.24
CA PRO A 194 0.57 -12.63 -13.11
C PRO A 194 1.64 -11.78 -12.43
N MET A 195 2.90 -12.15 -12.61
CA MET A 195 4.03 -11.48 -11.94
C MET A 195 4.10 -9.99 -12.22
N GLU A 196 3.65 -9.56 -13.40
CA GLU A 196 3.66 -8.16 -13.85
C GLU A 196 2.74 -7.24 -13.04
N TYR A 197 1.81 -7.82 -12.25
CA TYR A 197 0.83 -7.10 -11.44
C TYR A 197 0.99 -7.32 -9.94
N LEU A 198 2.03 -8.07 -9.52
CA LEU A 198 2.32 -8.31 -8.10
C LEU A 198 3.19 -7.21 -7.52
N LEU A 199 2.80 -6.68 -6.35
CA LEU A 199 3.62 -5.86 -5.48
C LEU A 199 3.79 -6.52 -4.11
N LEU A 200 4.92 -6.23 -3.46
CA LEU A 200 5.20 -6.64 -2.08
C LEU A 200 5.07 -5.45 -1.14
N GLU A 201 4.50 -5.71 0.02
CA GLU A 201 4.29 -4.69 1.05
C GLU A 201 4.35 -5.30 2.45
N THR A 202 4.34 -4.44 3.46
CA THR A 202 4.23 -4.88 4.87
C THR A 202 2.93 -4.47 5.53
N ASP A 203 2.43 -3.28 5.26
CA ASP A 203 1.45 -2.57 6.09
C ASP A 203 2.01 -2.31 7.50
N ALA A 204 3.34 -2.08 7.60
CA ALA A 204 4.01 -1.85 8.89
C ALA A 204 3.46 -0.59 9.58
N PRO A 205 3.17 -0.68 10.87
CA PRO A 205 3.57 -1.64 11.90
C PRO A 205 2.68 -2.89 12.01
N TYR A 206 1.70 -3.04 11.13
CA TYR A 206 0.70 -4.11 11.17
C TYR A 206 1.13 -5.36 10.41
N MET A 207 0.25 -6.31 10.25
CA MET A 207 0.27 -7.48 9.35
C MET A 207 1.57 -8.29 9.34
N THR A 208 2.28 -8.33 10.47
CA THR A 208 3.57 -9.02 10.62
C THR A 208 3.48 -10.49 10.17
N PRO A 209 4.36 -10.95 9.26
CA PRO A 209 4.36 -12.32 8.76
C PRO A 209 4.77 -13.35 9.84
N VAL A 210 4.39 -14.61 9.62
CA VAL A 210 4.94 -15.73 10.39
C VAL A 210 6.46 -15.83 10.12
N PRO A 211 7.30 -16.10 11.16
CA PRO A 211 6.95 -16.52 12.53
C PRO A 211 6.75 -15.37 13.53
N PHE A 212 6.71 -14.12 13.10
CA PHE A 212 6.74 -12.93 13.96
C PHE A 212 5.36 -12.36 14.33
N ARG A 213 4.31 -13.13 14.14
CA ARG A 213 2.94 -12.69 14.48
C ARG A 213 2.84 -12.10 15.89
N GLY A 214 2.13 -10.94 15.98
CA GLY A 214 1.95 -10.22 17.25
C GLY A 214 3.09 -9.26 17.62
N GLN A 215 4.19 -9.26 16.87
CA GLN A 215 5.25 -8.25 16.99
C GLN A 215 4.96 -7.07 16.05
N ARG A 216 5.60 -5.92 16.28
CA ARG A 216 5.61 -4.79 15.35
C ARG A 216 6.31 -5.20 14.06
N SER A 217 5.69 -4.91 12.90
CA SER A 217 6.27 -5.18 11.58
C SER A 217 7.26 -4.09 11.17
N ASP A 218 8.15 -4.45 10.23
CA ASP A 218 9.03 -3.52 9.51
C ASP A 218 9.28 -4.05 8.08
N SER A 219 9.79 -3.19 7.20
CA SER A 219 9.97 -3.51 5.77
C SER A 219 10.93 -4.67 5.49
N ALA A 220 11.86 -4.99 6.39
CA ALA A 220 12.76 -6.13 6.22
C ALA A 220 12.01 -7.48 6.33
N ARG A 221 10.81 -7.48 6.92
CA ARG A 221 9.97 -8.68 7.02
C ARG A 221 9.30 -9.08 5.71
N ILE A 222 9.36 -8.24 4.68
CA ILE A 222 8.96 -8.62 3.30
C ILE A 222 9.69 -9.89 2.84
N ALA A 223 10.91 -10.14 3.30
CA ALA A 223 11.64 -11.36 3.00
C ALA A 223 10.81 -12.63 3.22
N TYR A 224 10.08 -12.71 4.34
CA TYR A 224 9.24 -13.86 4.70
C TYR A 224 7.96 -13.95 3.83
N THR A 225 7.39 -12.82 3.49
CA THR A 225 6.27 -12.73 2.55
C THR A 225 6.70 -13.20 1.16
N ALA A 226 7.86 -12.72 0.69
CA ALA A 226 8.42 -13.08 -0.61
C ALA A 226 8.78 -14.57 -0.69
N GLU A 227 9.40 -15.14 0.36
CA GLU A 227 9.68 -16.58 0.44
C GLU A 227 8.41 -17.41 0.28
N LYS A 228 7.33 -17.01 0.97
CA LYS A 228 6.05 -17.72 0.88
C LYS A 228 5.41 -17.62 -0.51
N ILE A 229 5.43 -16.45 -1.11
CA ILE A 229 4.87 -16.26 -2.47
C ILE A 229 5.73 -17.00 -3.51
N ALA A 230 7.05 -16.96 -3.38
CA ALA A 230 7.97 -17.67 -4.27
C ALA A 230 7.78 -19.20 -4.20
N GLU A 231 7.58 -19.75 -3.00
CA GLU A 231 7.20 -21.15 -2.79
C GLU A 231 5.92 -21.51 -3.57
N VAL A 232 4.87 -20.68 -3.42
CA VAL A 232 3.57 -20.89 -4.09
C VAL A 232 3.71 -20.81 -5.62
N LYS A 233 4.53 -19.90 -6.12
CA LYS A 233 4.76 -19.70 -7.57
C LYS A 233 5.80 -20.66 -8.18
N GLY A 234 6.53 -21.41 -7.34
CA GLY A 234 7.59 -22.31 -7.82
C GLY A 234 8.76 -21.57 -8.46
N MET A 235 9.15 -20.40 -7.92
CA MET A 235 10.24 -19.57 -8.45
C MET A 235 11.27 -19.20 -7.37
N ASP A 236 12.41 -18.66 -7.79
CA ASP A 236 13.42 -18.15 -6.87
C ASP A 236 12.93 -16.89 -6.14
N THR A 237 13.20 -16.80 -4.84
CA THR A 237 12.73 -15.69 -4.01
C THR A 237 13.35 -14.35 -4.41
N GLN A 238 14.65 -14.33 -4.75
CA GLN A 238 15.30 -13.08 -5.17
C GLN A 238 14.76 -12.63 -6.53
N GLU A 239 14.51 -13.56 -7.45
CA GLU A 239 13.90 -13.25 -8.74
C GLU A 239 12.50 -12.64 -8.56
N LEU A 240 11.69 -13.15 -7.63
CA LEU A 240 10.38 -12.59 -7.29
C LEU A 240 10.51 -11.16 -6.75
N ILE A 241 11.41 -10.94 -5.79
CA ILE A 241 11.66 -9.62 -5.21
C ILE A 241 12.08 -8.61 -6.29
N ASP A 242 13.00 -9.00 -7.17
CA ASP A 242 13.49 -8.12 -8.25
C ASP A 242 12.36 -7.73 -9.22
N LYS A 243 11.51 -8.69 -9.61
CA LYS A 243 10.33 -8.42 -10.45
C LYS A 243 9.31 -7.50 -9.76
N CYS A 244 9.04 -7.72 -8.47
CA CYS A 244 8.15 -6.84 -7.70
C CYS A 244 8.74 -5.42 -7.55
N ASN A 245 10.05 -5.30 -7.37
CA ASN A 245 10.73 -4.00 -7.34
C ASN A 245 10.58 -3.26 -8.69
N GLU A 246 10.78 -3.94 -9.82
CA GLU A 246 10.58 -3.38 -11.15
C GLU A 246 9.12 -2.93 -11.38
N ASN A 247 8.16 -3.74 -10.93
CA ASN A 247 6.74 -3.40 -10.98
C ASN A 247 6.43 -2.14 -10.19
N ALA A 248 6.94 -2.06 -8.95
CA ALA A 248 6.74 -0.90 -8.08
C ALA A 248 7.34 0.37 -8.71
N LYS A 249 8.57 0.30 -9.21
CA LYS A 249 9.21 1.43 -9.92
C LYS A 249 8.40 1.88 -11.13
N ARG A 250 7.90 0.93 -11.91
CA ARG A 250 7.06 1.24 -13.08
C ARG A 250 5.74 1.90 -12.69
N LEU A 251 5.09 1.44 -11.60
CA LEU A 251 3.83 2.02 -11.14
C LEU A 251 4.02 3.44 -10.61
N PHE A 252 5.01 3.64 -9.74
CA PHE A 252 5.21 4.90 -9.02
C PHE A 252 6.13 5.90 -9.75
N GLY A 253 6.76 5.49 -10.86
CA GLY A 253 7.64 6.38 -11.65
C GLY A 253 8.96 6.71 -10.97
N ILE A 254 9.52 5.78 -10.20
CA ILE A 254 10.74 5.96 -9.39
C ILE A 254 11.93 5.25 -10.03
#